data_e5b0075f2e854ec3dbfe9746a8c5ae52
#
_entry.id   e5b0075f2e854ec3dbfe9746a8c5ae52
#
_cell.length_a   1.000
_cell.length_b   1.000
_cell.length_c   1.000
_cell.angle_alpha   90.00
_cell.angle_beta   90.00
_cell.angle_gamma   90.00
#
_symmetry.space_group_name_H-M   'P 1'
#
loop_
_entity.id
_entity.type
_entity.pdbx_description
1 polymer ?
#
loop_
_entity_poly.entity_id
_entity_poly.type
_entity_poly.pdbx_seq_one_letter_code
_entity_poly.pdbx_strand_id
1 'polypeptide(L)'
;MSNIQFGSQVYTWFMQGTGKGYDNKLDHMIKIAGEAGFTGIEPMVLEISESALGCGKYWLGDFCDAGRLKAALDEHHVKLAGLALVCAFDGDQLTPGEEEAVAFTINLLKQFPGAMLGTVTLPSGRKNDLQRRRLNVARNINEVSKRGTDAGLKCSYHPNSPPASLVRTQEDYDVVLSSLDPKVTGWTPDVGHIIRGGMDVIPTLNKWQHLVNHIHYKDFSGNGPEPWAQMGTGKLDFHQITEWLVSRNYEGWIICEDEAHVAVEDPDGVTRQNGQWCRENLHPIVA
;
A
#
# COMPACT_ATOMS: atom_id res chain seq x y z
N MET A 1 18.82 -10.04 14.79
CA MET A 1 18.40 -8.85 14.02
C MET A 1 17.24 -9.27 13.14
N SER A 2 16.13 -8.56 13.22
CA SER A 2 14.98 -8.83 12.35
C SER A 2 15.29 -8.37 10.91
N ASN A 3 14.66 -9.02 9.91
CA ASN A 3 14.76 -8.61 8.50
C ASN A 3 13.66 -7.60 8.12
N ILE A 4 13.28 -6.71 9.04
CA ILE A 4 12.27 -5.68 8.83
C ILE A 4 12.94 -4.46 8.19
N GLN A 5 12.37 -3.97 7.09
CA GLN A 5 12.81 -2.78 6.38
C GLN A 5 11.70 -1.71 6.40
N PHE A 6 12.08 -0.44 6.29
CA PHE A 6 11.13 0.66 6.28
C PHE A 6 11.11 1.33 4.91
N GLY A 7 9.92 1.59 4.41
CA GLY A 7 9.68 2.24 3.14
C GLY A 7 8.62 3.33 3.22
N SER A 8 8.48 4.11 2.15
CA SER A 8 7.49 5.17 2.01
C SER A 8 6.49 4.84 0.89
N GLN A 9 5.20 5.13 1.13
CA GLN A 9 4.15 5.05 0.11
C GLN A 9 4.04 6.39 -0.63
N VAL A 10 3.86 6.35 -1.95
CA VAL A 10 3.74 7.57 -2.76
C VAL A 10 2.37 8.25 -2.68
N TYR A 11 1.38 7.62 -2.06
CA TYR A 11 0.04 8.20 -1.93
C TYR A 11 0.05 9.56 -1.23
N THR A 12 0.99 9.78 -0.32
CA THR A 12 1.22 11.09 0.33
C THR A 12 1.33 12.24 -0.68
N TRP A 13 2.05 12.03 -1.80
CA TRP A 13 2.14 13.03 -2.87
C TRP A 13 0.94 13.01 -3.83
N PHE A 14 0.34 11.84 -4.03
CA PHE A 14 -0.84 11.70 -4.87
C PHE A 14 -2.01 12.56 -4.36
N MET A 15 -2.15 12.73 -3.05
CA MET A 15 -3.18 13.57 -2.44
C MET A 15 -3.10 15.05 -2.82
N GLN A 16 -1.95 15.52 -3.31
CA GLN A 16 -1.82 16.88 -3.84
C GLN A 16 -2.74 17.12 -5.06
N GLY A 17 -3.11 16.03 -5.76
CA GLY A 17 -3.85 16.11 -7.00
C GLY A 17 -3.01 16.65 -8.16
N THR A 18 -3.62 16.71 -9.33
CA THR A 18 -2.97 17.20 -10.55
C THR A 18 -2.66 18.69 -10.49
N GLY A 19 -1.58 19.09 -11.15
CA GLY A 19 -1.20 20.50 -11.24
C GLY A 19 -0.55 21.09 -9.99
N LYS A 20 -0.19 20.28 -9.01
CA LYS A 20 0.52 20.69 -7.78
C LYS A 20 2.04 20.52 -7.85
N GLY A 21 2.58 20.16 -9.00
CA GLY A 21 4.02 20.03 -9.22
C GLY A 21 4.61 18.64 -8.97
N TYR A 22 3.78 17.67 -8.61
CA TYR A 22 4.21 16.27 -8.41
C TYR A 22 3.83 15.33 -9.56
N ASP A 23 3.20 15.85 -10.60
CA ASP A 23 2.88 15.08 -11.80
C ASP A 23 4.18 14.58 -12.46
N ASN A 24 4.26 13.28 -12.75
CA ASN A 24 5.45 12.63 -13.34
C ASN A 24 6.75 12.90 -12.55
N LYS A 25 6.69 12.91 -11.23
CA LYS A 25 7.79 13.24 -10.31
C LYS A 25 8.18 12.08 -9.39
N LEU A 26 8.08 10.86 -9.86
CA LEU A 26 8.44 9.68 -9.05
C LEU A 26 9.94 9.70 -8.65
N ASP A 27 10.83 10.23 -9.50
CA ASP A 27 12.23 10.47 -9.16
C ASP A 27 12.40 11.37 -7.92
N HIS A 28 11.64 12.47 -7.87
CA HIS A 28 11.62 13.34 -6.71
C HIS A 28 11.14 12.62 -5.45
N MET A 29 10.06 11.82 -5.55
CA MET A 29 9.53 11.06 -4.42
C MET A 29 10.54 10.01 -3.93
N ILE A 30 11.23 9.33 -4.83
CA ILE A 30 12.32 8.40 -4.52
C ILE A 30 13.46 9.12 -3.78
N LYS A 31 13.87 10.29 -4.28
CA LYS A 31 14.88 11.13 -3.64
C LYS A 31 14.48 11.49 -2.20
N ILE A 32 13.26 12.01 -2.01
CA ILE A 32 12.78 12.39 -0.68
C ILE A 32 12.70 11.20 0.27
N ALA A 33 12.24 10.03 -0.20
CA ALA A 33 12.23 8.81 0.59
C ALA A 33 13.65 8.41 1.06
N GLY A 34 14.65 8.47 0.17
CA GLY A 34 16.05 8.23 0.51
C GLY A 34 16.60 9.24 1.51
N GLU A 35 16.36 10.56 1.30
CA GLU A 35 16.74 11.62 2.24
C GLU A 35 16.08 11.46 3.62
N ALA A 36 14.84 10.96 3.65
CA ALA A 36 14.13 10.62 4.88
C ALA A 36 14.73 9.41 5.62
N GLY A 37 15.63 8.65 4.97
CA GLY A 37 16.25 7.44 5.53
C GLY A 37 15.42 6.18 5.34
N PHE A 38 14.40 6.22 4.51
CA PHE A 38 13.72 5.00 4.05
C PHE A 38 14.60 4.24 3.06
N THR A 39 14.61 2.92 3.19
CA THR A 39 15.37 2.04 2.30
C THR A 39 14.53 1.50 1.15
N GLY A 40 13.22 1.79 1.14
CA GLY A 40 12.30 1.39 0.10
C GLY A 40 11.22 2.42 -0.21
N ILE A 41 10.61 2.25 -1.37
CA ILE A 41 9.44 3.02 -1.81
C ILE A 41 8.43 2.09 -2.46
N GLU A 42 7.14 2.42 -2.32
CA GLU A 42 6.02 1.69 -2.92
C GLU A 42 5.19 2.63 -3.81
N PRO A 43 5.47 2.69 -5.11
CA PRO A 43 4.65 3.41 -6.07
C PRO A 43 3.31 2.70 -6.34
N MET A 44 2.35 3.47 -6.87
CA MET A 44 1.05 2.97 -7.30
C MET A 44 0.99 2.78 -8.81
N VAL A 45 0.20 1.79 -9.22
CA VAL A 45 -0.28 1.60 -10.59
C VAL A 45 -1.80 1.75 -10.55
N LEU A 46 -2.31 2.87 -11.08
CA LEU A 46 -3.75 3.14 -11.06
C LEU A 46 -4.36 2.81 -12.43
N GLU A 47 -5.34 1.91 -12.42
CA GLU A 47 -6.18 1.58 -13.59
C GLU A 47 -7.26 2.66 -13.74
N ILE A 48 -6.87 3.86 -14.16
CA ILE A 48 -7.76 4.96 -14.54
C ILE A 48 -7.18 5.68 -15.78
N SER A 49 -8.03 6.40 -16.52
CA SER A 49 -7.58 7.06 -17.74
C SER A 49 -6.51 8.11 -17.45
N GLU A 50 -5.50 8.20 -18.30
CA GLU A 50 -4.43 9.20 -18.21
C GLU A 50 -4.98 10.63 -18.13
N SER A 51 -6.07 10.91 -18.85
CA SER A 51 -6.72 12.22 -18.85
C SER A 51 -7.33 12.59 -17.49
N ALA A 52 -7.67 11.62 -16.67
CA ALA A 52 -8.23 11.86 -15.34
C ALA A 52 -7.17 12.25 -14.30
N LEU A 53 -5.92 11.87 -14.52
CA LEU A 53 -4.83 12.07 -13.56
C LEU A 53 -3.84 13.17 -13.94
N GLY A 54 -3.68 13.46 -15.23
CA GLY A 54 -2.70 14.46 -15.71
C GLY A 54 -1.23 14.11 -15.48
N CYS A 55 -0.93 12.90 -14.97
CA CYS A 55 0.40 12.51 -14.52
C CYS A 55 0.99 11.33 -15.30
N GLY A 56 0.43 11.05 -16.47
CA GLY A 56 0.90 9.98 -17.36
C GLY A 56 0.34 8.61 -16.99
N LYS A 57 0.70 7.62 -17.81
CA LYS A 57 0.17 6.27 -17.73
C LYS A 57 0.40 5.67 -16.35
N TYR A 58 -0.65 5.11 -15.76
CA TYR A 58 -0.64 4.42 -14.46
C TYR A 58 -0.13 5.26 -13.28
N TRP A 59 -0.10 6.58 -13.39
CA TRP A 59 0.51 7.48 -12.42
C TRP A 59 2.03 7.25 -12.20
N LEU A 60 2.65 6.45 -13.05
CA LEU A 60 4.09 6.23 -13.10
C LEU A 60 4.78 7.12 -14.15
N GLY A 61 4.01 7.58 -15.16
CA GLY A 61 4.55 8.42 -16.23
C GLY A 61 5.72 7.75 -16.95
N ASP A 62 6.84 8.46 -17.02
CA ASP A 62 8.08 7.98 -17.64
C ASP A 62 8.70 6.76 -16.94
N PHE A 63 8.34 6.52 -15.67
CA PHE A 63 8.84 5.41 -14.87
C PHE A 63 8.08 4.09 -15.09
N CYS A 64 7.17 4.06 -16.06
CA CYS A 64 6.73 2.81 -16.69
C CYS A 64 7.89 2.08 -17.38
N ASP A 65 8.97 2.79 -17.73
CA ASP A 65 10.22 2.20 -18.19
C ASP A 65 11.06 1.71 -17.01
N ALA A 66 11.34 0.41 -17.00
CA ALA A 66 12.08 -0.23 -15.90
C ALA A 66 13.51 0.31 -15.75
N GLY A 67 14.16 0.69 -16.87
CA GLY A 67 15.51 1.26 -16.84
C GLY A 67 15.54 2.62 -16.16
N ARG A 68 14.56 3.49 -16.46
CA ARG A 68 14.42 4.79 -15.80
C ARG A 68 14.10 4.62 -14.30
N LEU A 69 13.15 3.74 -13.97
CA LEU A 69 12.82 3.46 -12.58
C LEU A 69 14.04 2.94 -11.81
N LYS A 70 14.76 1.97 -12.38
CA LYS A 70 15.97 1.44 -11.76
C LYS A 70 17.03 2.52 -11.56
N ALA A 71 17.28 3.37 -12.54
CA ALA A 71 18.26 4.44 -12.43
C ALA A 71 17.94 5.41 -11.29
N ALA A 72 16.67 5.83 -11.15
CA ALA A 72 16.24 6.70 -10.05
C ALA A 72 16.38 6.03 -8.68
N LEU A 73 16.03 4.76 -8.57
CA LEU A 73 16.18 3.98 -7.33
C LEU A 73 17.68 3.83 -6.93
N ASP A 74 18.53 3.48 -7.89
CA ASP A 74 19.97 3.31 -7.67
C ASP A 74 20.65 4.63 -7.26
N GLU A 75 20.27 5.75 -7.88
CA GLU A 75 20.81 7.09 -7.59
C GLU A 75 20.60 7.49 -6.12
N HIS A 76 19.47 7.11 -5.54
CA HIS A 76 19.12 7.48 -4.16
C HIS A 76 19.23 6.33 -3.16
N HIS A 77 19.79 5.18 -3.57
CA HIS A 77 19.99 3.99 -2.74
C HIS A 77 18.68 3.46 -2.11
N VAL A 78 17.58 3.61 -2.83
CA VAL A 78 16.24 3.15 -2.44
C VAL A 78 15.88 1.91 -3.25
N LYS A 79 15.22 0.92 -2.63
CA LYS A 79 14.71 -0.27 -3.31
C LYS A 79 13.24 -0.08 -3.69
N LEU A 80 12.80 -0.74 -4.75
CA LEU A 80 11.38 -0.92 -4.99
C LEU A 80 10.85 -1.94 -3.97
N ALA A 81 10.05 -1.50 -3.00
CA ALA A 81 9.44 -2.38 -2.00
C ALA A 81 8.31 -3.20 -2.64
N GLY A 82 7.55 -2.57 -3.50
CA GLY A 82 6.46 -3.17 -4.25
C GLY A 82 5.82 -2.16 -5.20
N LEU A 83 4.80 -2.63 -5.92
CA LEU A 83 3.86 -1.78 -6.64
C LEU A 83 2.44 -2.04 -6.11
N ALA A 84 1.75 -0.99 -5.71
CA ALA A 84 0.35 -1.05 -5.31
C ALA A 84 -0.54 -0.93 -6.56
N LEU A 85 -1.03 -2.04 -7.08
CA LEU A 85 -1.96 -2.09 -8.22
C LEU A 85 -3.38 -1.77 -7.73
N VAL A 86 -3.90 -0.63 -8.13
CA VAL A 86 -5.19 -0.09 -7.70
C VAL A 86 -6.22 -0.26 -8.81
N CYS A 87 -7.15 -1.21 -8.63
CA CYS A 87 -8.25 -1.50 -9.55
C CYS A 87 -9.54 -1.78 -8.76
N ALA A 88 -10.66 -1.90 -9.44
CA ALA A 88 -11.93 -2.21 -8.77
C ALA A 88 -12.00 -3.66 -8.28
N PHE A 89 -11.57 -4.61 -9.08
CA PHE A 89 -11.56 -6.06 -8.82
C PHE A 89 -12.92 -6.68 -8.45
N ASP A 90 -14.01 -5.94 -8.46
CA ASP A 90 -15.30 -6.34 -7.92
C ASP A 90 -16.30 -6.88 -8.96
N GLY A 91 -15.88 -6.95 -10.22
CA GLY A 91 -16.63 -7.54 -11.33
C GLY A 91 -16.63 -9.07 -11.32
N ASP A 92 -17.51 -9.69 -12.13
CA ASP A 92 -17.52 -11.14 -12.30
C ASP A 92 -16.25 -11.67 -12.99
N GLN A 93 -15.55 -10.80 -13.69
CA GLN A 93 -14.25 -11.01 -14.32
C GLN A 93 -13.48 -9.70 -14.28
N LEU A 94 -12.17 -9.75 -14.49
CA LEU A 94 -11.36 -8.56 -14.72
C LEU A 94 -11.83 -7.84 -15.99
N THR A 95 -11.90 -6.54 -15.95
CA THR A 95 -12.14 -5.71 -17.14
C THR A 95 -10.90 -5.72 -18.05
N PRO A 96 -11.04 -5.36 -19.34
CA PRO A 96 -9.86 -5.24 -20.22
C PRO A 96 -8.78 -4.28 -19.67
N GLY A 97 -9.17 -3.19 -19.01
CA GLY A 97 -8.24 -2.25 -18.38
C GLY A 97 -7.52 -2.87 -17.19
N GLU A 98 -8.23 -3.60 -16.33
CA GLU A 98 -7.63 -4.35 -15.22
C GLU A 98 -6.66 -5.43 -15.72
N GLU A 99 -7.03 -6.17 -16.79
CA GLU A 99 -6.14 -7.16 -17.41
C GLU A 99 -4.84 -6.53 -17.93
N GLU A 100 -4.95 -5.37 -18.59
CA GLU A 100 -3.77 -4.63 -19.09
C GLU A 100 -2.90 -4.16 -17.93
N ALA A 101 -3.50 -3.57 -16.90
CA ALA A 101 -2.78 -3.08 -15.71
C ALA A 101 -2.09 -4.21 -14.93
N VAL A 102 -2.77 -5.36 -14.76
CA VAL A 102 -2.19 -6.57 -14.15
C VAL A 102 -0.99 -7.07 -14.94
N ALA A 103 -1.13 -7.23 -16.25
CA ALA A 103 -0.04 -7.71 -17.11
C ALA A 103 1.15 -6.75 -17.09
N PHE A 104 0.91 -5.44 -17.16
CA PHE A 104 1.93 -4.41 -17.05
C PHE A 104 2.68 -4.50 -15.71
N THR A 105 1.93 -4.53 -14.60
CA THR A 105 2.51 -4.51 -13.26
C THR A 105 3.39 -5.75 -13.01
N ILE A 106 2.91 -6.94 -13.37
CA ILE A 106 3.68 -8.18 -13.25
C ILE A 106 4.97 -8.10 -14.10
N ASN A 107 4.87 -7.63 -15.34
CA ASN A 107 6.03 -7.54 -16.24
C ASN A 107 7.06 -6.52 -15.75
N LEU A 108 6.63 -5.42 -15.15
CA LEU A 108 7.53 -4.44 -14.56
C LEU A 108 8.22 -5.03 -13.32
N LEU A 109 7.45 -5.61 -12.38
CA LEU A 109 7.98 -6.18 -11.13
C LEU A 109 8.98 -7.32 -11.35
N LYS A 110 8.84 -8.12 -12.41
CA LYS A 110 9.83 -9.17 -12.75
C LYS A 110 11.26 -8.64 -12.93
N GLN A 111 11.41 -7.34 -13.16
CA GLN A 111 12.73 -6.71 -13.32
C GLN A 111 13.30 -6.18 -11.99
N PHE A 112 12.54 -6.29 -10.89
CA PHE A 112 12.94 -5.84 -9.57
C PHE A 112 12.84 -6.99 -8.54
N PRO A 113 13.85 -7.86 -8.45
CA PRO A 113 13.83 -9.00 -7.55
C PRO A 113 13.59 -8.58 -6.10
N GLY A 114 12.61 -9.23 -5.44
CA GLY A 114 12.23 -8.93 -4.05
C GLY A 114 11.14 -7.89 -3.90
N ALA A 115 10.77 -7.18 -4.97
CA ALA A 115 9.60 -6.30 -4.95
C ALA A 115 8.29 -7.09 -4.97
N MET A 116 7.26 -6.55 -4.30
CA MET A 116 5.95 -7.22 -4.16
C MET A 116 4.91 -6.69 -5.14
N LEU A 117 3.95 -7.55 -5.45
CA LEU A 117 2.68 -7.15 -6.07
C LEU A 117 1.64 -6.92 -4.95
N GLY A 118 1.36 -5.67 -4.62
CA GLY A 118 0.22 -5.27 -3.79
C GLY A 118 -1.02 -5.06 -4.66
N THR A 119 -2.16 -5.64 -4.28
CA THR A 119 -3.45 -5.35 -4.92
C THR A 119 -4.31 -4.50 -3.98
N VAL A 120 -4.85 -3.40 -4.46
CA VAL A 120 -5.67 -2.45 -3.69
C VAL A 120 -7.02 -2.28 -4.38
N THR A 121 -8.12 -2.41 -3.65
CA THR A 121 -9.45 -2.18 -4.22
C THR A 121 -9.81 -0.70 -4.28
N LEU A 122 -10.09 -0.20 -5.48
CA LEU A 122 -10.56 1.18 -5.68
C LEU A 122 -11.94 1.38 -5.03
N PRO A 123 -12.14 2.42 -4.21
CA PRO A 123 -13.46 2.74 -3.65
C PRO A 123 -14.45 3.10 -4.77
N SER A 124 -15.43 2.24 -5.02
CA SER A 124 -16.40 2.43 -6.11
C SER A 124 -17.69 3.12 -5.70
N GLY A 125 -17.97 3.22 -4.41
CA GLY A 125 -19.23 3.74 -3.88
C GLY A 125 -20.48 2.86 -4.13
N ARG A 126 -20.33 1.79 -4.90
CA ARG A 126 -21.43 0.87 -5.20
C ARG A 126 -21.81 0.04 -3.99
N LYS A 127 -23.08 0.06 -3.57
CA LYS A 127 -23.59 -0.64 -2.39
C LYS A 127 -24.57 -1.78 -2.70
N ASN A 128 -24.85 -2.03 -3.99
CA ASN A 128 -25.67 -3.18 -4.41
C ASN A 128 -24.85 -4.47 -4.46
N ASP A 129 -25.49 -5.60 -4.25
CA ASP A 129 -24.91 -6.96 -4.35
C ASP A 129 -23.61 -7.14 -3.56
N LEU A 130 -23.54 -6.56 -2.36
CA LEU A 130 -22.31 -6.48 -1.55
C LEU A 130 -21.64 -7.85 -1.39
N GLN A 131 -22.40 -8.89 -1.02
CA GLN A 131 -21.84 -10.22 -0.80
C GLN A 131 -21.18 -10.78 -2.07
N ARG A 132 -21.88 -10.70 -3.22
CA ARG A 132 -21.33 -11.15 -4.50
C ARG A 132 -20.06 -10.40 -4.87
N ARG A 133 -20.07 -9.09 -4.69
CA ARG A 133 -18.93 -8.23 -5.05
C ARG A 133 -17.72 -8.47 -4.14
N ARG A 134 -17.92 -8.68 -2.83
CA ARG A 134 -16.86 -9.07 -1.89
C ARG A 134 -16.21 -10.41 -2.31
N LEU A 135 -17.02 -11.39 -2.68
CA LEU A 135 -16.51 -12.69 -3.18
C LEU A 135 -15.81 -12.55 -4.55
N ASN A 136 -16.30 -11.66 -5.41
CA ASN A 136 -15.62 -11.33 -6.67
C ASN A 136 -14.23 -10.71 -6.41
N VAL A 137 -14.13 -9.77 -5.45
CA VAL A 137 -12.84 -9.20 -5.04
C VAL A 137 -11.86 -10.30 -4.63
N ALA A 138 -12.26 -11.19 -3.72
CA ALA A 138 -11.38 -12.28 -3.27
C ALA A 138 -10.96 -13.20 -4.43
N ARG A 139 -11.89 -13.57 -5.30
CA ARG A 139 -11.62 -14.42 -6.47
C ARG A 139 -10.64 -13.74 -7.44
N ASN A 140 -10.91 -12.49 -7.83
CA ASN A 140 -10.10 -11.78 -8.81
C ASN A 140 -8.69 -11.50 -8.25
N ILE A 141 -8.58 -11.17 -6.95
CA ILE A 141 -7.30 -10.98 -6.28
C ILE A 141 -6.51 -12.29 -6.21
N ASN A 142 -7.14 -13.42 -5.88
CA ASN A 142 -6.48 -14.72 -5.90
C ASN A 142 -5.96 -15.06 -7.31
N GLU A 143 -6.73 -14.75 -8.35
CA GLU A 143 -6.32 -14.95 -9.74
C GLU A 143 -5.11 -14.10 -10.11
N VAL A 144 -5.13 -12.80 -9.79
CA VAL A 144 -4.01 -11.88 -10.02
C VAL A 144 -2.79 -12.33 -9.24
N SER A 145 -2.97 -12.68 -7.97
CA SER A 145 -1.88 -13.16 -7.10
C SER A 145 -1.28 -14.48 -7.61
N LYS A 146 -2.13 -15.38 -8.14
CA LYS A 146 -1.62 -16.61 -8.76
C LYS A 146 -0.72 -16.31 -9.95
N ARG A 147 -1.14 -15.40 -10.84
CA ARG A 147 -0.30 -14.95 -11.99
C ARG A 147 1.00 -14.33 -11.51
N GLY A 148 0.96 -13.50 -10.45
CA GLY A 148 2.14 -12.93 -9.83
C GLY A 148 3.07 -13.99 -9.25
N THR A 149 2.54 -14.95 -8.51
CA THR A 149 3.30 -16.06 -7.90
C THR A 149 3.91 -16.97 -8.96
N ASP A 150 3.17 -17.30 -10.03
CA ASP A 150 3.69 -18.05 -11.19
C ASP A 150 4.85 -17.29 -11.89
N ALA A 151 4.89 -15.96 -11.76
CA ALA A 151 5.98 -15.09 -12.24
C ALA A 151 7.12 -14.89 -11.21
N GLY A 152 7.06 -15.56 -10.04
CA GLY A 152 8.06 -15.47 -8.98
C GLY A 152 7.90 -14.30 -8.01
N LEU A 153 6.74 -13.63 -8.02
CA LEU A 153 6.47 -12.49 -7.13
C LEU A 153 5.78 -12.92 -5.83
N LYS A 154 6.06 -12.20 -4.76
CA LYS A 154 5.26 -12.22 -3.54
C LYS A 154 4.05 -11.30 -3.74
N CYS A 155 2.86 -11.77 -3.40
CA CYS A 155 1.62 -11.03 -3.64
C CYS A 155 0.87 -10.77 -2.33
N SER A 156 0.16 -9.63 -2.27
CA SER A 156 -0.59 -9.23 -1.09
C SER A 156 -1.83 -8.43 -1.45
N TYR A 157 -2.87 -8.52 -0.62
CA TYR A 157 -4.08 -7.73 -0.74
C TYR A 157 -4.16 -6.66 0.35
N HIS A 158 -4.42 -5.42 -0.04
CA HIS A 158 -4.56 -4.26 0.82
C HIS A 158 -5.99 -3.71 0.74
N PRO A 159 -6.87 -3.99 1.72
CA PRO A 159 -8.16 -3.33 1.86
C PRO A 159 -7.99 -1.90 2.38
N ASN A 160 -8.86 -0.99 1.95
CA ASN A 160 -8.90 0.38 2.40
C ASN A 160 -10.24 0.72 3.09
N SER A 161 -10.39 1.90 3.71
CA SER A 161 -11.56 2.20 4.55
C SER A 161 -12.37 3.46 4.24
N PRO A 162 -12.19 4.19 3.13
CA PRO A 162 -13.13 5.25 2.78
C PRO A 162 -14.59 4.76 2.80
N PRO A 163 -15.59 5.60 3.09
CA PRO A 163 -16.99 5.18 3.10
C PRO A 163 -17.48 4.52 1.81
N ALA A 164 -16.82 4.85 0.69
CA ALA A 164 -17.10 4.27 -0.63
C ALA A 164 -16.47 2.88 -0.83
N SER A 165 -15.59 2.42 0.06
CA SER A 165 -14.91 1.13 -0.05
C SER A 165 -15.87 -0.04 0.15
N LEU A 166 -15.62 -1.10 -0.59
CA LEU A 166 -16.37 -2.35 -0.51
C LEU A 166 -15.90 -3.21 0.67
N VAL A 167 -14.63 -3.15 1.03
CA VAL A 167 -14.00 -3.96 2.09
C VAL A 167 -13.40 -3.02 3.12
N ARG A 168 -14.11 -2.79 4.25
CA ARG A 168 -13.69 -1.82 5.27
C ARG A 168 -14.01 -2.18 6.71
N THR A 169 -15.02 -3.03 6.95
CA THR A 169 -15.49 -3.40 8.29
C THR A 169 -15.07 -4.82 8.63
N GLN A 170 -15.24 -5.22 9.90
CA GLN A 170 -14.97 -6.60 10.35
C GLN A 170 -15.71 -7.64 9.49
N GLU A 171 -17.01 -7.40 9.18
CA GLU A 171 -17.79 -8.30 8.33
C GLU A 171 -17.19 -8.43 6.92
N ASP A 172 -16.74 -7.30 6.34
CA ASP A 172 -16.12 -7.29 5.02
C ASP A 172 -14.81 -8.10 5.03
N TYR A 173 -13.97 -7.87 6.06
CA TYR A 173 -12.71 -8.59 6.26
C TYR A 173 -12.97 -10.09 6.43
N ASP A 174 -13.97 -10.47 7.22
CA ASP A 174 -14.31 -11.87 7.44
C ASP A 174 -14.68 -12.58 6.15
N VAL A 175 -15.45 -11.92 5.28
CA VAL A 175 -15.81 -12.50 3.98
C VAL A 175 -14.60 -12.58 3.04
N VAL A 176 -13.85 -11.48 2.89
CA VAL A 176 -12.82 -11.40 1.86
C VAL A 176 -11.56 -12.14 2.28
N LEU A 177 -11.04 -11.90 3.51
CA LEU A 177 -9.79 -12.52 3.95
C LEU A 177 -9.92 -14.03 4.15
N SER A 178 -11.11 -14.53 4.58
CA SER A 178 -11.35 -15.98 4.65
C SER A 178 -11.43 -16.65 3.27
N SER A 179 -11.64 -15.88 2.21
CA SER A 179 -11.74 -16.36 0.83
C SER A 179 -10.42 -16.20 0.04
N LEU A 180 -9.38 -15.64 0.64
CA LEU A 180 -8.06 -15.59 0.03
C LEU A 180 -7.40 -16.98 0.07
N ASP A 181 -6.67 -17.31 -0.99
CA ASP A 181 -5.80 -18.49 -1.01
C ASP A 181 -4.43 -18.14 -0.42
N PRO A 182 -4.09 -18.61 0.79
CA PRO A 182 -2.85 -18.26 1.46
C PRO A 182 -1.58 -18.79 0.76
N LYS A 183 -1.73 -19.64 -0.24
CA LYS A 183 -0.60 -20.14 -1.04
C LYS A 183 -0.11 -19.12 -2.06
N VAL A 184 -0.97 -18.20 -2.47
CA VAL A 184 -0.66 -17.20 -3.51
C VAL A 184 -0.90 -15.77 -3.06
N THR A 185 -1.82 -15.54 -2.11
CA THR A 185 -2.23 -14.19 -1.68
C THR A 185 -1.99 -14.01 -0.18
N GLY A 186 -1.13 -13.07 0.20
CA GLY A 186 -1.05 -12.59 1.56
C GLY A 186 -2.01 -11.42 1.81
N TRP A 187 -1.88 -10.85 2.99
CA TRP A 187 -2.61 -9.65 3.40
C TRP A 187 -1.64 -8.55 3.83
N THR A 188 -1.89 -7.35 3.32
CA THR A 188 -1.27 -6.10 3.77
C THR A 188 -2.24 -5.38 4.71
N PRO A 189 -2.17 -5.59 6.04
CA PRO A 189 -2.89 -4.72 6.96
C PRO A 189 -2.38 -3.29 6.83
N ASP A 190 -3.28 -2.34 6.60
CA ASP A 190 -3.05 -0.94 6.90
C ASP A 190 -3.70 -0.65 8.24
N VAL A 191 -2.89 -0.32 9.24
CA VAL A 191 -3.34 -0.20 10.63
C VAL A 191 -4.28 0.99 10.83
N GLY A 192 -4.11 2.06 10.05
CA GLY A 192 -5.03 3.19 10.03
C GLY A 192 -6.38 2.82 9.41
N HIS A 193 -6.39 2.02 8.35
CA HIS A 193 -7.62 1.55 7.74
C HIS A 193 -8.38 0.57 8.65
N ILE A 194 -7.68 -0.26 9.40
CA ILE A 194 -8.31 -1.16 10.40
C ILE A 194 -9.09 -0.35 11.43
N ILE A 195 -8.45 0.60 12.10
CA ILE A 195 -9.11 1.41 13.14
C ILE A 195 -10.22 2.30 12.57
N ARG A 196 -10.02 2.90 11.38
CA ARG A 196 -11.06 3.67 10.69
C ARG A 196 -12.26 2.82 10.30
N GLY A 197 -12.05 1.53 10.04
CA GLY A 197 -13.10 0.54 9.79
C GLY A 197 -13.88 0.12 11.04
N GLY A 198 -13.52 0.63 12.21
CA GLY A 198 -14.15 0.31 13.51
C GLY A 198 -13.62 -0.97 14.15
N MET A 199 -12.45 -1.43 13.75
CA MET A 199 -11.80 -2.64 14.27
C MET A 199 -10.62 -2.28 15.17
N ASP A 200 -10.30 -3.15 16.14
CA ASP A 200 -9.09 -3.05 16.93
C ASP A 200 -7.91 -3.70 16.17
N VAL A 201 -6.76 -3.01 16.14
CA VAL A 201 -5.61 -3.43 15.33
C VAL A 201 -5.07 -4.78 15.77
N ILE A 202 -4.64 -4.94 17.02
CA ILE A 202 -4.00 -6.17 17.51
C ILE A 202 -4.93 -7.40 17.45
N PRO A 203 -6.21 -7.33 17.86
CA PRO A 203 -7.16 -8.42 17.64
C PRO A 203 -7.33 -8.81 16.18
N THR A 204 -7.40 -7.82 15.27
CA THR A 204 -7.53 -8.07 13.84
C THR A 204 -6.27 -8.72 13.26
N LEU A 205 -5.09 -8.23 13.61
CA LEU A 205 -3.82 -8.82 13.23
C LEU A 205 -3.70 -10.27 13.72
N ASN A 206 -4.06 -10.54 14.97
CA ASN A 206 -4.05 -11.91 15.54
C ASN A 206 -4.97 -12.86 14.77
N LYS A 207 -6.17 -12.40 14.40
CA LYS A 207 -7.14 -13.21 13.67
C LYS A 207 -6.61 -13.66 12.31
N TRP A 208 -5.93 -12.77 11.60
CA TRP A 208 -5.48 -12.99 10.22
C TRP A 208 -3.96 -13.09 10.08
N GLN A 209 -3.24 -13.35 11.18
CA GLN A 209 -1.77 -13.35 11.22
C GLN A 209 -1.11 -14.24 10.16
N HIS A 210 -1.75 -15.34 9.78
CA HIS A 210 -1.23 -16.30 8.81
C HIS A 210 -1.18 -15.76 7.37
N LEU A 211 -1.88 -14.65 7.11
CA LEU A 211 -1.88 -13.97 5.82
C LEU A 211 -0.92 -12.77 5.78
N VAL A 212 -0.51 -12.23 6.94
CA VAL A 212 0.31 -11.01 6.98
C VAL A 212 1.67 -11.25 6.35
N ASN A 213 1.93 -10.55 5.24
CA ASN A 213 3.19 -10.64 4.52
C ASN A 213 3.75 -9.28 4.06
N HIS A 214 3.03 -8.21 4.33
CA HIS A 214 3.37 -6.80 4.13
C HIS A 214 2.59 -5.99 5.16
N ILE A 215 2.93 -4.72 5.43
CA ILE A 215 2.16 -3.90 6.37
C ILE A 215 2.32 -2.40 6.06
N HIS A 216 1.21 -1.66 6.15
CA HIS A 216 1.20 -0.20 6.08
C HIS A 216 0.96 0.42 7.45
N TYR A 217 1.79 1.42 7.77
CA TYR A 217 1.65 2.25 8.96
C TYR A 217 1.09 3.61 8.55
N LYS A 218 -0.12 3.87 9.01
CA LYS A 218 -0.86 5.12 8.80
C LYS A 218 -1.52 5.49 10.11
N ASP A 219 -1.26 6.69 10.62
CA ASP A 219 -1.78 7.10 11.92
C ASP A 219 -3.19 7.68 11.83
N PHE A 220 -3.91 7.64 12.93
CA PHE A 220 -5.33 7.94 13.00
C PHE A 220 -5.65 8.83 14.19
N SER A 221 -6.22 10.00 13.96
CA SER A 221 -6.67 10.93 15.02
C SER A 221 -8.08 10.59 15.53
N GLY A 222 -8.92 10.07 14.67
CA GLY A 222 -10.34 9.81 14.93
C GLY A 222 -11.21 11.05 14.98
N ASN A 223 -10.69 12.21 14.57
CA ASN A 223 -11.38 13.49 14.67
C ASN A 223 -11.81 13.99 13.28
N GLY A 224 -13.09 14.40 13.15
CA GLY A 224 -13.61 15.09 11.99
C GLY A 224 -13.71 14.27 10.69
N PRO A 225 -13.92 14.96 9.57
CA PRO A 225 -14.04 14.34 8.25
C PRO A 225 -12.70 13.78 7.74
N GLU A 226 -11.58 14.29 8.23
CA GLU A 226 -10.23 13.83 7.92
C GLU A 226 -9.62 13.19 9.16
N PRO A 227 -9.76 11.87 9.29
CA PRO A 227 -9.45 11.17 10.54
C PRO A 227 -7.97 10.82 10.68
N TRP A 228 -7.12 11.28 9.78
CA TRP A 228 -5.71 10.95 9.77
C TRP A 228 -4.87 11.85 10.66
N ALA A 229 -3.78 11.34 11.18
CA ALA A 229 -2.79 12.07 11.94
C ALA A 229 -1.41 11.85 11.33
N GLN A 230 -0.53 12.80 11.51
CA GLN A 230 0.88 12.60 11.20
C GLN A 230 1.42 11.47 12.09
N MET A 231 2.28 10.63 11.54
CA MET A 231 2.82 9.46 12.22
C MET A 231 3.38 9.80 13.61
N GLY A 232 2.92 9.06 14.61
CA GLY A 232 3.31 9.20 16.01
C GLY A 232 2.56 10.29 16.77
N THR A 233 1.61 11.01 16.14
CA THR A 233 0.79 12.04 16.82
C THR A 233 -0.67 11.62 17.00
N GLY A 234 -1.06 10.47 16.48
CA GLY A 234 -2.41 9.93 16.55
C GLY A 234 -2.63 8.97 17.71
N LYS A 235 -3.49 7.98 17.47
CA LYS A 235 -3.95 7.02 18.49
C LYS A 235 -3.32 5.64 18.37
N LEU A 236 -2.55 5.39 17.30
CA LEU A 236 -1.99 4.07 17.07
C LEU A 236 -0.72 3.86 17.88
N ASP A 237 -0.65 2.75 18.59
CA ASP A 237 0.54 2.30 19.28
C ASP A 237 1.45 1.51 18.31
N PHE A 238 2.25 2.25 17.54
CA PHE A 238 3.19 1.64 16.60
C PHE A 238 4.29 0.82 17.29
N HIS A 239 4.63 1.11 18.55
CA HIS A 239 5.57 0.28 19.31
C HIS A 239 4.98 -1.11 19.51
N GLN A 240 3.76 -1.20 20.05
CA GLN A 240 3.07 -2.46 20.25
C GLN A 240 2.90 -3.26 18.95
N ILE A 241 2.55 -2.56 17.84
CA ILE A 241 2.38 -3.21 16.55
C ILE A 241 3.72 -3.75 16.03
N THR A 242 4.81 -2.97 16.20
CA THR A 242 6.14 -3.40 15.77
C THR A 242 6.67 -4.56 16.62
N GLU A 243 6.46 -4.53 17.94
CA GLU A 243 6.76 -5.67 18.82
C GLU A 243 5.95 -6.92 18.43
N TRP A 244 4.69 -6.74 18.03
CA TRP A 244 3.86 -7.82 17.50
C TRP A 244 4.48 -8.46 16.26
N LEU A 245 4.99 -7.67 15.30
CA LEU A 245 5.69 -8.16 14.12
C LEU A 245 6.97 -8.93 14.47
N VAL A 246 7.82 -8.35 15.34
CA VAL A 246 9.07 -8.96 15.78
C VAL A 246 8.82 -10.29 16.48
N SER A 247 7.82 -10.36 17.37
CA SER A 247 7.48 -11.58 18.11
C SER A 247 7.03 -12.74 17.21
N ARG A 248 6.70 -12.46 15.96
CA ARG A 248 6.27 -13.44 14.94
C ARG A 248 7.30 -13.70 13.85
N ASN A 249 8.53 -13.20 14.07
CA ASN A 249 9.61 -13.29 13.08
C ASN A 249 9.17 -12.75 11.71
N TYR A 250 8.43 -11.63 11.70
CA TYR A 250 8.04 -10.99 10.45
C TYR A 250 9.28 -10.53 9.69
N GLU A 251 9.29 -10.83 8.40
CA GLU A 251 10.33 -10.39 7.47
C GLU A 251 9.68 -9.65 6.30
N GLY A 252 10.14 -8.45 6.02
CA GLY A 252 9.62 -7.64 4.92
C GLY A 252 9.56 -6.15 5.24
N TRP A 253 8.59 -5.47 4.63
CA TRP A 253 8.48 -4.02 4.68
C TRP A 253 7.41 -3.56 5.66
N ILE A 254 7.75 -2.53 6.43
CA ILE A 254 6.79 -1.60 7.03
C ILE A 254 6.78 -0.37 6.11
N ILE A 255 5.67 -0.12 5.46
CA ILE A 255 5.48 1.02 4.56
C ILE A 255 4.76 2.13 5.32
N CYS A 256 5.41 3.28 5.43
CA CYS A 256 4.86 4.47 6.06
C CYS A 256 4.06 5.27 5.04
N GLU A 257 2.82 5.54 5.37
CA GLU A 257 1.89 6.33 4.56
C GLU A 257 1.28 7.42 5.43
N ASP A 258 1.24 8.65 4.94
CA ASP A 258 0.66 9.76 5.67
C ASP A 258 -0.40 10.46 4.83
N GLU A 259 -1.61 10.56 5.37
CA GLU A 259 -2.75 11.23 4.76
C GLU A 259 -3.25 12.41 5.62
N ALA A 260 -2.47 12.83 6.62
CA ALA A 260 -2.84 13.98 7.45
C ALA A 260 -2.89 15.27 6.61
N HIS A 261 -3.63 16.25 7.07
CA HIS A 261 -3.76 17.54 6.36
C HIS A 261 -2.40 18.19 6.09
N VAL A 262 -1.48 18.12 7.05
CA VAL A 262 -0.10 18.63 6.88
C VAL A 262 0.65 17.92 5.75
N ALA A 263 0.37 16.64 5.49
CA ALA A 263 0.96 15.89 4.38
C ALA A 263 0.42 16.36 3.02
N VAL A 264 -0.83 16.83 2.98
CA VAL A 264 -1.40 17.45 1.77
C VAL A 264 -0.74 18.79 1.48
N GLU A 265 -0.31 19.53 2.49
CA GLU A 265 0.36 20.83 2.32
C GLU A 265 1.85 20.69 2.00
N ASP A 266 2.55 19.79 2.70
CA ASP A 266 3.99 19.56 2.58
C ASP A 266 4.34 18.06 2.63
N PRO A 267 4.09 17.30 1.56
CA PRO A 267 4.36 15.86 1.52
C PRO A 267 5.85 15.54 1.69
N ASP A 268 6.75 16.40 1.21
CA ASP A 268 8.19 16.22 1.33
C ASP A 268 8.66 16.35 2.78
N GLY A 269 8.21 17.39 3.46
CA GLY A 269 8.54 17.66 4.86
C GLY A 269 7.98 16.58 5.77
N VAL A 270 6.73 16.16 5.56
CA VAL A 270 6.10 15.10 6.34
C VAL A 270 6.80 13.76 6.12
N THR A 271 7.18 13.42 4.88
CA THR A 271 7.92 12.18 4.61
C THR A 271 9.27 12.16 5.35
N ARG A 272 10.01 13.27 5.38
CA ARG A 272 11.27 13.39 6.15
C ARG A 272 11.04 13.23 7.65
N GLN A 273 9.98 13.83 8.20
CA GLN A 273 9.62 13.73 9.62
C GLN A 273 9.23 12.29 9.97
N ASN A 274 8.45 11.61 9.14
CA ASN A 274 8.07 10.21 9.32
C ASN A 274 9.29 9.29 9.32
N GLY A 275 10.23 9.50 8.41
CA GLY A 275 11.49 8.74 8.38
C GLY A 275 12.35 8.97 9.63
N GLN A 276 12.44 10.21 10.11
CA GLN A 276 13.10 10.52 11.38
C GLN A 276 12.42 9.84 12.55
N TRP A 277 11.09 9.95 12.63
CA TRP A 277 10.32 9.34 13.70
C TRP A 277 10.49 7.81 13.75
N CYS A 278 10.48 7.15 12.59
CA CYS A 278 10.73 5.70 12.49
C CYS A 278 12.12 5.32 13.01
N ARG A 279 13.16 6.10 12.66
CA ARG A 279 14.52 5.84 13.15
C ARG A 279 14.62 5.95 14.66
N GLU A 280 13.98 6.95 15.24
CA GLU A 280 14.04 7.23 16.67
C GLU A 280 13.20 6.25 17.51
N ASN A 281 12.06 5.80 16.97
CA ASN A 281 11.06 5.08 17.75
C ASN A 281 10.91 3.60 17.37
N LEU A 282 11.10 3.22 16.10
CA LEU A 282 10.83 1.86 15.63
C LEU A 282 12.09 1.06 15.33
N HIS A 283 13.16 1.68 14.78
CA HIS A 283 14.41 0.97 14.53
C HIS A 283 15.00 0.30 15.78
N PRO A 284 14.94 0.89 16.99
CA PRO A 284 15.42 0.20 18.20
C PRO A 284 14.68 -1.09 18.53
N ILE A 285 13.43 -1.25 18.09
CA ILE A 285 12.62 -2.45 18.34
C ILE A 285 12.99 -3.58 17.39
N VAL A 286 13.40 -3.24 16.15
CA VAL A 286 13.70 -4.22 15.08
C VAL A 286 15.18 -4.57 14.96
N ALA A 287 16.06 -3.89 15.69
CA ALA A 287 17.52 -4.03 15.67
C ALA A 287 18.09 -5.40 16.15
#